data_bb5ad8f8b5b257e8a9f35686bee568ff
#
_entry.id   bb5ad8f8b5b257e8a9f35686bee568ff
#
_cell.length_a   1.000
_cell.length_b   1.000
_cell.length_c   1.000
_cell.angle_alpha   90.00
_cell.angle_beta   90.00
_cell.angle_gamma   90.00
#
_symmetry.space_group_name_H-M   'P 1'
#
loop_
_entity.id
_entity.type
_entity.pdbx_description
1 polymer ?
#
loop_
_entity_poly.entity_id
_entity_poly.type
_entity_poly.pdbx_seq_one_letter_code
_entity_poly.pdbx_strand_id
1 'polypeptide(L)'
;METNNSYKNGALFTAMVAAECTIVGENIIFKLATSKGMSYFVFVFYSYAATTLVLLLLFPFIFRSNTASLPLFKFPVISRICFLSLVGSFFRILGYTGIAYSSPTLASMIGNLTPGFTFILAIIFRMENLALRSLSTWAKIIGTVVSVSGAMLSRWVIGGLLLLMEKMLISVWYIVQTQTMKLYPAEFVVTLLYCLFATIISAPICFVGESNLSAWRLKPDIELASIVYSAFFGLSFITVVHTFGLRMKGPVYTAIFKPLSIAIAAITSFIFLGEGLHLGSVIGGVIICVGFYTVLWGKANDEGGKNKDSCKIPLLQSP
;
A
#
# COMPACT_ATOMS: atom_id res chain seq x y z
N MET A 1 26.08 -0.97 18.16
CA MET A 1 24.88 -0.24 17.70
C MET A 1 24.61 -0.44 16.21
N GLU A 2 25.62 -0.53 15.35
CA GLU A 2 25.45 -0.71 13.89
C GLU A 2 24.81 -2.04 13.49
N THR A 3 25.17 -3.15 14.11
CA THR A 3 24.60 -4.48 13.82
C THR A 3 23.08 -4.56 14.07
N ASN A 4 22.59 -3.91 15.12
CA ASN A 4 21.15 -3.89 15.44
C ASN A 4 20.34 -3.04 14.43
N ASN A 5 20.95 -2.00 13.87
CA ASN A 5 20.31 -1.14 12.86
C ASN A 5 20.28 -1.83 11.49
N SER A 6 21.33 -2.58 11.13
CA SER A 6 21.38 -3.39 9.91
C SER A 6 20.35 -4.51 9.92
N TYR A 7 20.19 -5.21 11.06
CA TYR A 7 19.17 -6.25 11.22
C TYR A 7 17.75 -5.71 11.07
N LYS A 8 17.44 -4.56 11.70
CA LYS A 8 16.12 -3.92 11.58
C LYS A 8 15.80 -3.48 10.15
N ASN A 9 16.79 -2.97 9.42
CA ASN A 9 16.62 -2.60 8.02
C ASN A 9 16.38 -3.82 7.12
N GLY A 10 17.08 -4.93 7.35
CA GLY A 10 16.86 -6.19 6.64
C GLY A 10 15.48 -6.78 6.91
N ALA A 11 15.05 -6.79 8.17
CA ALA A 11 13.73 -7.27 8.56
C ALA A 11 12.60 -6.42 7.92
N LEU A 12 12.75 -5.09 7.90
CA LEU A 12 11.80 -4.19 7.24
C LEU A 12 11.74 -4.46 5.73
N PHE A 13 12.90 -4.63 5.08
CA PHE A 13 12.96 -4.96 3.65
C PHE A 13 12.19 -6.25 3.33
N THR A 14 12.47 -7.32 4.08
CA THR A 14 11.81 -8.61 3.91
C THR A 14 10.29 -8.50 4.16
N ALA A 15 9.88 -7.75 5.19
CA ALA A 15 8.47 -7.51 5.48
C ALA A 15 7.76 -6.75 4.35
N MET A 16 8.43 -5.75 3.74
CA MET A 16 7.89 -4.99 2.61
C MET A 16 7.73 -5.87 1.36
N VAL A 17 8.70 -6.74 1.08
CA VAL A 17 8.59 -7.72 -0.02
C VAL A 17 7.42 -8.68 0.23
N ALA A 18 7.30 -9.21 1.44
CA ALA A 18 6.19 -10.07 1.83
C ALA A 18 4.84 -9.35 1.70
N ALA A 19 4.77 -8.05 2.04
CA ALA A 19 3.56 -7.25 1.88
C ALA A 19 3.15 -7.15 0.40
N GLU A 20 4.08 -6.93 -0.52
CA GLU A 20 3.75 -6.88 -1.96
C GLU A 20 3.29 -8.25 -2.50
N CYS A 21 3.89 -9.36 -2.05
CA CYS A 21 3.38 -10.71 -2.36
C CYS A 21 1.94 -10.89 -1.86
N THR A 22 1.66 -10.44 -0.66
CA THR A 22 0.34 -10.53 -0.03
C THR A 22 -0.71 -9.71 -0.76
N ILE A 23 -0.36 -8.48 -1.21
CA ILE A 23 -1.24 -7.62 -2.00
C ILE A 23 -1.64 -8.30 -3.31
N VAL A 24 -0.68 -8.90 -4.01
CA VAL A 24 -0.97 -9.62 -5.25
C VAL A 24 -1.88 -10.81 -4.99
N GLY A 25 -1.60 -11.59 -3.95
CA GLY A 25 -2.46 -12.70 -3.52
C GLY A 25 -3.89 -12.25 -3.21
N GLU A 26 -4.05 -11.14 -2.47
CA GLU A 26 -5.36 -10.56 -2.17
C GLU A 26 -6.13 -10.18 -3.46
N ASN A 27 -5.46 -9.53 -4.40
CA ASN A 27 -6.08 -9.12 -5.66
C ASN A 27 -6.53 -10.32 -6.52
N ILE A 28 -5.75 -11.40 -6.54
CA ILE A 28 -6.08 -12.63 -7.29
C ILE A 28 -7.27 -13.35 -6.65
N ILE A 29 -7.22 -13.57 -5.33
CA ILE A 29 -8.31 -14.25 -4.61
C ILE A 29 -9.60 -13.42 -4.70
N PHE A 30 -9.52 -12.09 -4.60
CA PHE A 30 -10.63 -11.19 -4.83
C PHE A 30 -11.22 -11.35 -6.25
N LYS A 31 -10.37 -11.37 -7.28
CA LYS A 31 -10.82 -11.54 -8.68
C LYS A 31 -11.53 -12.87 -8.88
N LEU A 32 -11.01 -13.94 -8.28
CA LEU A 32 -11.66 -15.27 -8.31
C LEU A 32 -13.01 -15.26 -7.58
N ALA A 33 -13.12 -14.61 -6.43
CA ALA A 33 -14.38 -14.49 -5.71
C ALA A 33 -15.40 -13.65 -6.48
N THR A 34 -14.96 -12.53 -7.10
CA THR A 34 -15.82 -11.67 -7.93
C THR A 34 -16.28 -12.39 -9.20
N SER A 35 -15.47 -13.26 -9.79
CA SER A 35 -15.88 -14.08 -10.96
C SER A 35 -16.97 -15.10 -10.60
N LYS A 36 -17.11 -15.47 -9.33
CA LYS A 36 -18.20 -16.31 -8.80
C LYS A 36 -19.43 -15.51 -8.33
N GLY A 37 -19.41 -14.18 -8.47
CA GLY A 37 -20.56 -13.31 -8.21
C GLY A 37 -20.47 -12.50 -6.91
N MET A 38 -19.35 -12.52 -6.18
CA MET A 38 -19.18 -11.68 -5.01
C MET A 38 -19.12 -10.20 -5.39
N SER A 39 -19.92 -9.37 -4.70
CA SER A 39 -19.89 -7.92 -4.86
C SER A 39 -18.63 -7.33 -4.23
N TYR A 40 -17.99 -6.40 -4.93
CA TYR A 40 -16.80 -5.68 -4.41
C TYR A 40 -17.15 -4.78 -3.22
N PHE A 41 -18.37 -4.27 -3.11
CA PHE A 41 -18.83 -3.53 -1.94
C PHE A 41 -18.90 -4.42 -0.69
N VAL A 42 -19.46 -5.62 -0.85
CA VAL A 42 -19.54 -6.63 0.21
C VAL A 42 -18.13 -7.02 0.67
N PHE A 43 -17.23 -7.27 -0.27
CA PHE A 43 -15.84 -7.59 0.05
C PHE A 43 -15.15 -6.49 0.86
N VAL A 44 -15.26 -5.22 0.43
CA VAL A 44 -14.61 -4.09 1.11
C VAL A 44 -15.12 -3.94 2.54
N PHE A 45 -16.45 -3.97 2.74
CA PHE A 45 -17.03 -3.85 4.07
C PHE A 45 -16.62 -4.99 5.00
N TYR A 46 -16.80 -6.24 4.58
CA TYR A 46 -16.43 -7.38 5.42
C TYR A 46 -14.92 -7.48 5.67
N SER A 47 -14.08 -7.09 4.72
CA SER A 47 -12.63 -7.03 4.92
C SER A 47 -12.25 -6.04 6.03
N TYR A 48 -12.82 -4.84 6.05
CA TYR A 48 -12.58 -3.88 7.14
C TYR A 48 -13.13 -4.36 8.47
N ALA A 49 -14.37 -4.88 8.48
CA ALA A 49 -15.01 -5.38 9.70
C ALA A 49 -14.23 -6.56 10.32
N ALA A 50 -13.88 -7.55 9.49
CA ALA A 50 -13.10 -8.71 9.93
C ALA A 50 -11.69 -8.31 10.39
N THR A 51 -11.02 -7.40 9.69
CA THR A 51 -9.71 -6.85 10.11
C THR A 51 -9.80 -6.14 11.46
N THR A 52 -10.83 -5.30 11.65
CA THR A 52 -11.05 -4.62 12.92
C THR A 52 -11.20 -5.62 14.05
N LEU A 53 -11.93 -6.69 13.81
CA LEU A 53 -12.15 -7.78 14.79
C LEU A 53 -10.83 -8.51 15.11
N VAL A 54 -10.05 -8.86 14.09
CA VAL A 54 -8.71 -9.48 14.25
C VAL A 54 -7.79 -8.58 15.07
N LEU A 55 -7.71 -7.29 14.74
CA LEU A 55 -6.86 -6.35 15.46
C LEU A 55 -7.33 -6.12 16.90
N LEU A 56 -8.63 -6.10 17.16
CA LEU A 56 -9.20 -6.04 18.52
C LEU A 56 -8.83 -7.27 19.34
N LEU A 57 -8.90 -8.46 18.73
CA LEU A 57 -8.50 -9.70 19.42
C LEU A 57 -6.99 -9.75 19.71
N LEU A 58 -6.17 -9.18 18.82
CA LEU A 58 -4.70 -9.11 19.02
C LEU A 58 -4.30 -8.00 20.00
N PHE A 59 -5.15 -6.99 20.22
CA PHE A 59 -4.85 -5.83 21.07
C PHE A 59 -4.36 -6.20 22.47
N PRO A 60 -5.03 -7.07 23.28
CA PRO A 60 -4.59 -7.41 24.62
C PRO A 60 -3.24 -8.14 24.63
N PHE A 61 -2.94 -8.95 23.61
CA PHE A 61 -1.68 -9.69 23.54
C PHE A 61 -0.49 -8.76 23.26
N ILE A 62 -0.66 -7.77 22.39
CA ILE A 62 0.38 -6.81 22.03
C ILE A 62 0.63 -5.82 23.17
N PHE A 63 -0.43 -5.37 23.84
CA PHE A 63 -0.31 -4.39 24.94
C PHE A 63 0.14 -5.01 26.27
N ARG A 64 -0.09 -6.30 26.48
CA ARG A 64 0.43 -6.99 27.69
C ARG A 64 1.96 -7.04 27.70
N SER A 65 2.58 -7.04 26.54
CA SER A 65 4.05 -7.07 26.39
C SER A 65 4.71 -5.69 26.45
N ASN A 66 3.97 -4.61 26.18
CA ASN A 66 4.49 -3.24 26.11
C ASN A 66 3.76 -2.34 27.11
N THR A 67 4.33 -2.20 28.31
CA THR A 67 3.89 -1.24 29.37
C THR A 67 4.24 0.22 29.04
N ALA A 68 4.58 0.56 27.80
CA ALA A 68 4.79 1.94 27.40
C ALA A 68 3.46 2.71 27.49
N SER A 69 3.43 3.75 28.31
CA SER A 69 2.28 4.65 28.44
C SER A 69 1.91 5.18 27.07
N LEU A 70 0.70 4.83 26.59
CA LEU A 70 0.17 5.38 25.34
C LEU A 70 0.09 6.91 25.46
N PRO A 71 0.59 7.66 24.47
CA PRO A 71 0.39 9.10 24.46
C PRO A 71 -1.11 9.43 24.47
N LEU A 72 -1.48 10.49 25.19
CA LEU A 72 -2.87 10.94 25.22
C LEU A 72 -3.37 11.30 23.82
N PHE A 73 -4.56 10.81 23.47
CA PHE A 73 -5.20 11.16 22.20
C PHE A 73 -5.55 12.65 22.16
N LYS A 74 -4.88 13.38 21.30
CA LYS A 74 -5.21 14.76 21.01
C LYS A 74 -6.18 14.84 19.83
N PHE A 75 -7.13 15.75 19.85
CA PHE A 75 -8.11 15.96 18.77
C PHE A 75 -7.48 15.97 17.36
N PRO A 76 -6.31 16.62 17.11
CA PRO A 76 -5.67 16.60 15.77
C PRO A 76 -5.28 15.21 15.29
N VAL A 77 -4.97 14.27 16.18
CA VAL A 77 -4.61 12.88 15.81
C VAL A 77 -5.87 12.13 15.36
N ILE A 78 -6.96 12.24 16.11
CA ILE A 78 -8.24 11.59 15.77
C ILE A 78 -8.77 12.10 14.44
N SER A 79 -8.74 13.42 14.22
CA SER A 79 -9.17 14.03 12.95
C SER A 79 -8.36 13.52 11.76
N ARG A 80 -7.04 13.36 11.91
CA ARG A 80 -6.18 12.80 10.85
C ARG A 80 -6.48 11.32 10.60
N ILE A 81 -6.71 10.52 11.65
CA ILE A 81 -7.06 9.11 11.49
C ILE A 81 -8.43 8.98 10.79
N CYS A 82 -9.40 9.83 11.15
CA CYS A 82 -10.71 9.86 10.48
C CYS A 82 -10.56 10.21 8.99
N PHE A 83 -9.75 11.23 8.66
CA PHE A 83 -9.45 11.58 7.27
C PHE A 83 -8.74 10.44 6.52
N LEU A 84 -7.76 9.78 7.16
CA LEU A 84 -7.10 8.59 6.61
C LEU A 84 -8.08 7.46 6.32
N SER A 85 -9.04 7.24 7.20
CA SER A 85 -10.06 6.21 7.05
C SER A 85 -11.03 6.53 5.92
N LEU A 86 -11.38 7.81 5.75
CA LEU A 86 -12.18 8.27 4.62
C LEU A 86 -11.45 8.03 3.30
N VAL A 87 -10.21 8.52 3.17
CA VAL A 87 -9.37 8.31 1.98
C VAL A 87 -9.15 6.81 1.73
N GLY A 88 -8.91 6.04 2.81
CA GLY A 88 -8.72 4.59 2.77
C GLY A 88 -9.93 3.84 2.23
N SER A 89 -11.14 4.18 2.69
CA SER A 89 -12.38 3.58 2.20
C SER A 89 -12.58 3.87 0.71
N PHE A 90 -12.37 5.11 0.29
CA PHE A 90 -12.50 5.48 -1.11
C PHE A 90 -11.50 4.78 -2.02
N PHE A 91 -10.21 4.76 -1.67
CA PHE A 91 -9.23 4.12 -2.56
C PHE A 91 -9.45 2.60 -2.65
N ARG A 92 -9.90 1.93 -1.58
CA ARG A 92 -10.22 0.50 -1.65
C ARG A 92 -11.44 0.22 -2.53
N ILE A 93 -12.50 0.99 -2.40
CA ILE A 93 -13.69 0.85 -3.26
C ILE A 93 -13.29 1.06 -4.73
N LEU A 94 -12.54 2.13 -5.05
CA LEU A 94 -12.09 2.41 -6.40
C LEU A 94 -11.16 1.31 -6.94
N GLY A 95 -10.23 0.83 -6.12
CA GLY A 95 -9.28 -0.21 -6.48
C GLY A 95 -9.97 -1.54 -6.80
N TYR A 96 -10.84 -2.02 -5.93
CA TYR A 96 -11.54 -3.28 -6.17
C TYR A 96 -12.59 -3.18 -7.28
N THR A 97 -13.26 -2.05 -7.43
CA THR A 97 -14.10 -1.77 -8.61
C THR A 97 -13.26 -1.79 -9.89
N GLY A 98 -12.10 -1.15 -9.86
CA GLY A 98 -11.17 -1.13 -10.97
C GLY A 98 -10.67 -2.53 -11.36
N ILE A 99 -10.31 -3.37 -10.39
CA ILE A 99 -9.92 -4.77 -10.61
C ILE A 99 -11.08 -5.60 -11.12
N ALA A 100 -12.30 -5.39 -10.61
CA ALA A 100 -13.48 -6.10 -11.07
C ALA A 100 -13.76 -5.83 -12.56
N TYR A 101 -13.57 -4.60 -13.01
CA TYR A 101 -13.76 -4.18 -14.41
C TYR A 101 -12.56 -4.47 -15.31
N SER A 102 -11.40 -4.77 -14.75
CA SER A 102 -10.17 -5.03 -15.49
C SER A 102 -9.49 -6.33 -15.01
N SER A 103 -8.21 -6.24 -14.59
CA SER A 103 -7.46 -7.38 -14.08
C SER A 103 -6.53 -6.99 -12.93
N PRO A 104 -6.12 -7.96 -12.07
CA PRO A 104 -5.08 -7.77 -11.06
C PRO A 104 -3.74 -7.34 -11.66
N THR A 105 -3.44 -7.84 -12.88
CA THR A 105 -2.22 -7.49 -13.62
C THR A 105 -2.20 -6.00 -13.98
N LEU A 106 -3.33 -5.47 -14.50
CA LEU A 106 -3.45 -4.03 -14.80
C LEU A 106 -3.33 -3.18 -13.52
N ALA A 107 -3.94 -3.61 -12.41
CA ALA A 107 -3.83 -2.93 -11.12
C ALA A 107 -2.37 -2.84 -10.65
N SER A 108 -1.59 -3.91 -10.84
CA SER A 108 -0.17 -3.94 -10.51
C SER A 108 0.65 -3.04 -11.45
N MET A 109 0.37 -3.03 -12.76
CA MET A 109 1.03 -2.15 -13.74
C MET A 109 0.82 -0.67 -13.42
N ILE A 110 -0.42 -0.26 -13.16
CA ILE A 110 -0.76 1.12 -12.76
C ILE A 110 -0.18 1.45 -11.38
N GLY A 111 0.06 0.45 -10.55
CA GLY A 111 0.75 0.56 -9.25
C GLY A 111 2.12 1.26 -9.33
N ASN A 112 2.80 1.18 -10.48
CA ASN A 112 4.08 1.87 -10.74
C ASN A 112 3.99 3.39 -10.69
N LEU A 113 2.81 3.97 -10.84
CA LEU A 113 2.62 5.41 -10.69
C LEU A 113 2.66 5.87 -9.23
N THR A 114 2.40 4.97 -8.29
CA THR A 114 2.38 5.30 -6.86
C THR A 114 3.68 5.94 -6.38
N PRO A 115 4.89 5.43 -6.70
CA PRO A 115 6.13 6.09 -6.30
C PRO A 115 6.27 7.51 -6.86
N GLY A 116 5.86 7.71 -8.13
CA GLY A 116 5.88 9.02 -8.78
C GLY A 116 4.96 10.03 -8.10
N PHE A 117 3.70 9.67 -7.88
CA PHE A 117 2.74 10.51 -7.16
C PHE A 117 3.17 10.78 -5.73
N THR A 118 3.65 9.74 -5.03
CA THR A 118 4.13 9.89 -3.65
C THR A 118 5.32 10.83 -3.57
N PHE A 119 6.26 10.76 -4.52
CA PHE A 119 7.41 11.63 -4.58
C PHE A 119 7.02 13.09 -4.82
N ILE A 120 6.14 13.35 -5.80
CA ILE A 120 5.63 14.71 -6.07
C ILE A 120 4.94 15.27 -4.82
N LEU A 121 4.05 14.50 -4.18
CA LEU A 121 3.37 14.94 -2.97
C LEU A 121 4.35 15.15 -1.80
N ALA A 122 5.35 14.27 -1.64
CA ALA A 122 6.37 14.41 -0.60
C ALA A 122 7.17 15.72 -0.74
N ILE A 123 7.44 16.17 -1.97
CA ILE A 123 8.06 17.47 -2.24
C ILE A 123 7.11 18.61 -1.87
N ILE A 124 5.85 18.56 -2.34
CA ILE A 124 4.84 19.59 -2.05
C ILE A 124 4.67 19.78 -0.54
N PHE A 125 4.61 18.67 0.21
CA PHE A 125 4.49 18.68 1.68
C PHE A 125 5.82 18.86 2.42
N ARG A 126 6.92 19.17 1.71
CA ARG A 126 8.27 19.40 2.27
C ARG A 126 8.78 18.26 3.15
N MET A 127 8.42 17.03 2.79
CA MET A 127 8.85 15.81 3.50
C MET A 127 10.17 15.25 2.92
N GLU A 128 10.53 15.62 1.68
CA GLU A 128 11.80 15.30 1.03
C GLU A 128 12.42 16.56 0.39
N ASN A 129 13.75 16.64 0.44
CA ASN A 129 14.51 17.71 -0.23
C ASN A 129 14.74 17.33 -1.70
N LEU A 130 14.62 18.31 -2.58
CA LEU A 130 14.78 18.18 -4.02
C LEU A 130 16.19 17.71 -4.41
N ALA A 131 16.35 16.45 -4.77
CA ALA A 131 17.45 15.98 -5.62
C ALA A 131 16.90 15.74 -7.04
N LEU A 132 16.75 16.79 -7.83
CA LEU A 132 16.07 16.79 -9.15
C LEU A 132 16.85 16.10 -10.29
N ARG A 133 17.84 15.24 -10.01
CA ARG A 133 18.65 14.58 -11.04
C ARG A 133 18.49 13.06 -11.04
N SER A 134 17.28 12.53 -11.25
CA SER A 134 17.11 11.12 -11.54
C SER A 134 16.37 10.93 -12.87
N LEU A 135 17.10 10.48 -13.88
CA LEU A 135 16.57 10.00 -15.18
C LEU A 135 15.49 8.91 -15.01
N SER A 136 15.48 8.22 -13.87
CA SER A 136 14.54 7.17 -13.50
C SER A 136 13.07 7.65 -13.43
N THR A 137 12.83 8.91 -13.07
CA THR A 137 11.47 9.48 -12.96
C THR A 137 10.82 9.67 -14.33
N TRP A 138 11.56 10.15 -15.31
CA TRP A 138 11.07 10.33 -16.69
C TRP A 138 10.82 9.00 -17.41
N ALA A 139 11.69 8.01 -17.22
CA ALA A 139 11.50 6.67 -17.79
C ALA A 139 10.23 5.99 -17.26
N LYS A 140 9.87 6.21 -15.98
CA LYS A 140 8.64 5.68 -15.37
C LYS A 140 7.39 6.33 -15.92
N ILE A 141 7.39 7.65 -16.13
CA ILE A 141 6.25 8.40 -16.69
C ILE A 141 6.01 7.97 -18.15
N ILE A 142 7.06 7.89 -18.96
CA ILE A 142 6.96 7.49 -20.37
C ILE A 142 6.49 6.02 -20.50
N GLY A 143 7.08 5.10 -19.71
CA GLY A 143 6.69 3.69 -19.73
C GLY A 143 5.22 3.46 -19.38
N THR A 144 4.66 4.30 -18.50
CA THR A 144 3.26 4.18 -18.09
C THR A 144 2.30 4.74 -19.11
N VAL A 145 2.62 5.86 -19.74
CA VAL A 145 1.80 6.45 -20.82
C VAL A 145 1.70 5.47 -22.00
N VAL A 146 2.79 4.80 -22.36
CA VAL A 146 2.81 3.79 -23.42
C VAL A 146 1.98 2.54 -23.04
N SER A 147 1.98 2.14 -21.77
CA SER A 147 1.21 0.97 -21.31
C SER A 147 -0.31 1.22 -21.27
N VAL A 148 -0.76 2.45 -21.04
CA VAL A 148 -2.19 2.82 -20.98
C VAL A 148 -2.79 2.97 -22.37
N SER A 149 -2.00 3.32 -23.39
CA SER A 149 -2.50 3.56 -24.76
C SER A 149 -2.93 2.28 -25.53
N GLY A 150 -2.62 1.08 -25.00
CA GLY A 150 -2.94 -0.20 -25.66
C GLY A 150 -4.30 -0.83 -25.34
N ALA A 151 -5.11 -0.25 -24.43
CA ALA A 151 -6.31 -0.91 -23.89
C ALA A 151 -7.61 -0.24 -24.40
N MET A 152 -8.10 -0.64 -25.56
CA MET A 152 -9.35 -0.15 -26.14
C MET A 152 -10.55 -1.11 -25.96
N LEU A 153 -11.03 -1.31 -24.73
CA LEU A 153 -12.39 -1.78 -24.46
C LEU A 153 -13.01 -0.89 -23.37
N SER A 154 -14.26 -0.42 -23.56
CA SER A 154 -14.85 0.63 -22.71
C SER A 154 -14.84 0.33 -21.20
N ARG A 155 -15.09 -0.92 -20.78
CA ARG A 155 -15.00 -1.34 -19.38
C ARG A 155 -13.56 -1.31 -18.83
N TRP A 156 -12.58 -1.68 -19.63
CA TRP A 156 -11.16 -1.65 -19.29
C TRP A 156 -10.64 -0.23 -19.08
N VAL A 157 -11.11 0.72 -19.89
CA VAL A 157 -10.76 2.15 -19.73
C VAL A 157 -11.29 2.69 -18.42
N ILE A 158 -12.55 2.40 -18.08
CA ILE A 158 -13.15 2.79 -16.80
C ILE A 158 -12.37 2.15 -15.64
N GLY A 159 -12.08 0.85 -15.71
CA GLY A 159 -11.27 0.14 -14.74
C GLY A 159 -9.89 0.77 -14.55
N GLY A 160 -9.23 1.10 -15.64
CA GLY A 160 -7.92 1.78 -15.62
C GLY A 160 -7.96 3.16 -14.98
N LEU A 161 -8.98 3.97 -15.27
CA LEU A 161 -9.16 5.28 -14.65
C LEU A 161 -9.42 5.18 -13.13
N LEU A 162 -10.26 4.22 -12.71
CA LEU A 162 -10.51 3.96 -11.30
C LEU A 162 -9.24 3.56 -10.55
N LEU A 163 -8.43 2.69 -11.16
CA LEU A 163 -7.13 2.29 -10.62
C LEU A 163 -6.14 3.45 -10.56
N LEU A 164 -6.14 4.34 -11.54
CA LEU A 164 -5.31 5.53 -11.52
C LEU A 164 -5.68 6.46 -10.35
N MET A 165 -6.97 6.73 -10.17
CA MET A 165 -7.47 7.51 -9.04
C MET A 165 -7.12 6.85 -7.70
N GLU A 166 -7.23 5.53 -7.61
CA GLU A 166 -6.81 4.76 -6.44
C GLU A 166 -5.34 5.02 -6.10
N LYS A 167 -4.41 4.99 -7.09
CA LYS A 167 -2.98 5.20 -6.83
C LYS A 167 -2.66 6.63 -6.37
N MET A 168 -3.39 7.61 -6.87
CA MET A 168 -3.31 8.98 -6.35
C MET A 168 -3.74 9.05 -4.88
N LEU A 169 -4.87 8.45 -4.53
CA LEU A 169 -5.37 8.43 -3.15
C LEU A 169 -4.46 7.64 -2.20
N ILE A 170 -3.87 6.53 -2.63
CA ILE A 170 -2.86 5.79 -1.84
C ILE A 170 -1.66 6.69 -1.55
N SER A 171 -1.21 7.49 -2.52
CA SER A 171 -0.10 8.41 -2.31
C SER A 171 -0.42 9.49 -1.29
N VAL A 172 -1.64 10.05 -1.31
CA VAL A 172 -2.14 10.96 -0.27
C VAL A 172 -2.17 10.25 1.08
N TRP A 173 -2.68 9.02 1.14
CA TRP A 173 -2.72 8.23 2.36
C TRP A 173 -1.31 8.03 2.95
N TYR A 174 -0.29 7.70 2.14
CA TYR A 174 1.09 7.56 2.60
C TYR A 174 1.63 8.84 3.24
N ILE A 175 1.36 9.99 2.63
CA ILE A 175 1.82 11.29 3.15
C ILE A 175 1.16 11.59 4.51
N VAL A 176 -0.18 11.49 4.58
CA VAL A 176 -0.93 11.80 5.81
C VAL A 176 -0.61 10.80 6.92
N GLN A 177 -0.47 9.50 6.57
CA GLN A 177 -0.08 8.47 7.53
C GLN A 177 1.32 8.73 8.11
N THR A 178 2.28 9.13 7.28
CA THR A 178 3.62 9.49 7.75
C THR A 178 3.58 10.68 8.71
N GLN A 179 2.76 11.71 8.41
CA GLN A 179 2.58 12.85 9.31
C GLN A 179 1.90 12.44 10.62
N THR A 180 0.94 11.52 10.55
CA THR A 180 0.26 10.99 11.73
C THR A 180 1.22 10.21 12.62
N MET A 181 2.11 9.40 12.03
CA MET A 181 3.14 8.66 12.77
C MET A 181 4.16 9.54 13.45
N LYS A 182 4.45 10.73 12.91
CA LYS A 182 5.33 11.71 13.59
C LYS A 182 4.68 12.30 14.85
N LEU A 183 3.35 12.42 14.87
CA LEU A 183 2.61 12.94 16.01
C LEU A 183 2.27 11.87 17.05
N TYR A 184 1.96 10.66 16.59
CA TYR A 184 1.51 9.56 17.42
C TYR A 184 2.16 8.25 16.95
N PRO A 185 3.34 7.92 17.51
CA PRO A 185 4.17 6.80 17.04
C PRO A 185 3.74 5.43 17.58
N ALA A 186 2.44 5.14 17.59
CA ALA A 186 1.86 3.85 17.99
C ALA A 186 1.15 3.19 16.81
N GLU A 187 1.92 2.48 15.98
CA GLU A 187 1.49 1.93 14.69
C GLU A 187 0.25 1.06 14.80
N PHE A 188 0.25 0.16 15.78
CA PHE A 188 -0.85 -0.79 15.96
C PHE A 188 -2.16 -0.08 16.34
N VAL A 189 -2.09 0.91 17.24
CA VAL A 189 -3.27 1.67 17.70
C VAL A 189 -3.84 2.51 16.57
N VAL A 190 -2.97 3.18 15.81
CA VAL A 190 -3.40 3.97 14.65
C VAL A 190 -4.03 3.07 13.58
N THR A 191 -3.45 1.90 13.32
CA THR A 191 -4.01 0.92 12.37
C THR A 191 -5.37 0.40 12.84
N LEU A 192 -5.52 0.08 14.13
CA LEU A 192 -6.79 -0.36 14.71
C LEU A 192 -7.87 0.71 14.56
N LEU A 193 -7.59 1.95 14.96
CA LEU A 193 -8.53 3.06 14.83
C LEU A 193 -8.85 3.38 13.37
N TYR A 194 -7.85 3.31 12.49
CA TYR A 194 -8.02 3.44 11.05
C TYR A 194 -9.01 2.40 10.51
N CYS A 195 -8.84 1.13 10.83
CA CYS A 195 -9.74 0.07 10.38
C CYS A 195 -11.14 0.22 10.97
N LEU A 196 -11.25 0.60 12.26
CA LEU A 196 -12.52 0.84 12.92
C LEU A 196 -13.31 1.97 12.25
N PHE A 197 -12.69 3.14 12.06
CA PHE A 197 -13.34 4.26 11.38
C PHE A 197 -13.62 3.96 9.91
N ALA A 198 -12.73 3.23 9.23
CA ALA A 198 -12.96 2.81 7.85
C ALA A 198 -14.16 1.85 7.75
N THR A 199 -14.37 0.95 8.72
CA THR A 199 -15.56 0.10 8.80
C THR A 199 -16.82 0.94 8.92
N ILE A 200 -16.83 1.94 9.81
CA ILE A 200 -17.98 2.82 10.05
C ILE A 200 -18.28 3.69 8.80
N ILE A 201 -17.23 4.23 8.16
CA ILE A 201 -17.37 5.11 6.99
C ILE A 201 -17.76 4.32 5.74
N SER A 202 -17.20 3.13 5.54
CA SER A 202 -17.51 2.31 4.37
C SER A 202 -18.89 1.67 4.44
N ALA A 203 -19.45 1.44 5.62
CA ALA A 203 -20.76 0.82 5.79
C ALA A 203 -21.86 1.49 4.97
N PRO A 204 -22.18 2.80 5.15
CA PRO A 204 -23.25 3.45 4.40
C PRO A 204 -22.97 3.46 2.89
N ILE A 205 -21.72 3.62 2.47
CA ILE A 205 -21.33 3.64 1.06
C ILE A 205 -21.56 2.26 0.43
N CYS A 206 -21.15 1.20 1.12
CA CYS A 206 -21.29 -0.16 0.63
C CYS A 206 -22.76 -0.62 0.63
N PHE A 207 -23.56 -0.25 1.65
CA PHE A 207 -25.00 -0.57 1.68
C PHE A 207 -25.80 0.15 0.59
N VAL A 208 -25.44 1.39 0.26
CA VAL A 208 -26.07 2.10 -0.86
C VAL A 208 -25.59 1.54 -2.21
N GLY A 209 -24.31 1.19 -2.31
CA GLY A 209 -23.72 0.63 -3.54
C GLY A 209 -24.20 -0.77 -3.88
N GLU A 210 -24.51 -1.60 -2.86
CA GLU A 210 -25.06 -2.95 -3.01
C GLU A 210 -26.40 -3.06 -2.29
N SER A 211 -27.47 -2.76 -3.01
CA SER A 211 -28.84 -2.80 -2.49
C SER A 211 -29.43 -4.21 -2.40
N ASN A 212 -28.79 -5.19 -3.03
CA ASN A 212 -29.27 -6.57 -3.01
C ASN A 212 -28.88 -7.28 -1.72
N LEU A 213 -29.82 -7.46 -0.79
CA LEU A 213 -29.58 -8.12 0.49
C LEU A 213 -29.09 -9.57 0.37
N SER A 214 -29.36 -10.26 -0.74
CA SER A 214 -28.85 -11.61 -0.96
C SER A 214 -27.35 -11.66 -1.18
N ALA A 215 -26.75 -10.59 -1.72
CA ALA A 215 -25.31 -10.47 -1.91
C ALA A 215 -24.52 -10.38 -0.60
N TRP A 216 -25.18 -10.00 0.52
CA TRP A 216 -24.58 -9.93 1.85
C TRP A 216 -24.50 -11.28 2.57
N ARG A 217 -25.13 -12.33 2.01
CA ARG A 217 -25.01 -13.69 2.53
C ARG A 217 -23.73 -14.33 2.00
N LEU A 218 -22.74 -14.43 2.86
CA LEU A 218 -21.46 -15.06 2.53
C LEU A 218 -21.65 -16.57 2.38
N LYS A 219 -21.17 -17.12 1.28
CA LYS A 219 -21.10 -18.56 1.07
C LYS A 219 -19.78 -19.08 1.66
N PRO A 220 -19.78 -20.27 2.29
CA PRO A 220 -18.56 -20.91 2.81
C PRO A 220 -17.72 -21.47 1.65
N ASP A 221 -17.30 -20.62 0.74
CA ASP A 221 -16.55 -20.88 -0.48
C ASP A 221 -15.39 -19.87 -0.57
N ILE A 222 -14.88 -19.64 -1.78
CA ILE A 222 -13.83 -18.65 -2.08
C ILE A 222 -14.21 -17.23 -1.62
N GLU A 223 -15.51 -16.92 -1.53
CA GLU A 223 -16.00 -15.65 -0.98
C GLU A 223 -15.54 -15.46 0.47
N LEU A 224 -15.82 -16.43 1.34
CA LEU A 224 -15.39 -16.40 2.74
C LEU A 224 -13.86 -16.46 2.85
N ALA A 225 -13.20 -17.31 2.05
CA ALA A 225 -11.76 -17.43 2.04
C ALA A 225 -11.08 -16.11 1.66
N SER A 226 -11.64 -15.35 0.70
CA SER A 226 -11.13 -14.05 0.29
C SER A 226 -11.20 -13.01 1.41
N ILE A 227 -12.29 -12.99 2.18
CA ILE A 227 -12.48 -12.07 3.30
C ILE A 227 -11.51 -12.42 4.45
N VAL A 228 -11.39 -13.72 4.78
CA VAL A 228 -10.47 -14.18 5.82
C VAL A 228 -9.03 -13.87 5.43
N TYR A 229 -8.63 -14.15 4.19
CA TYR A 229 -7.30 -13.79 3.69
C TYR A 229 -7.05 -12.28 3.78
N SER A 230 -8.01 -11.47 3.33
CA SER A 230 -7.92 -10.00 3.42
C SER A 230 -7.80 -9.52 4.87
N ALA A 231 -8.56 -10.12 5.80
CA ALA A 231 -8.55 -9.72 7.20
C ALA A 231 -7.19 -9.95 7.87
N PHE A 232 -6.58 -11.12 7.69
CA PHE A 232 -5.32 -11.46 8.33
C PHE A 232 -4.11 -10.92 7.58
N PHE A 233 -4.04 -11.17 6.28
CA PHE A 233 -2.88 -10.88 5.45
C PHE A 233 -3.02 -9.57 4.68
N GLY A 234 -4.20 -9.31 4.08
CA GLY A 234 -4.44 -8.14 3.25
C GLY A 234 -4.38 -6.84 4.06
N LEU A 235 -5.35 -6.59 4.89
CA LEU A 235 -5.48 -5.32 5.61
C LEU A 235 -4.62 -5.28 6.88
N SER A 236 -4.67 -6.30 7.75
CA SER A 236 -3.95 -6.26 9.02
C SER A 236 -2.44 -6.20 8.80
N PHE A 237 -1.88 -7.19 8.12
CA PHE A 237 -0.43 -7.30 7.92
C PHE A 237 0.10 -6.17 7.05
N ILE A 238 -0.52 -5.91 5.88
CA ILE A 238 -0.05 -4.88 4.95
C ILE A 238 -0.08 -3.49 5.60
N THR A 239 -1.20 -3.12 6.29
CA THR A 239 -1.32 -1.80 6.89
C THR A 239 -0.32 -1.59 8.02
N VAL A 240 -0.08 -2.61 8.85
CA VAL A 240 0.92 -2.54 9.92
C VAL A 240 2.32 -2.40 9.32
N VAL A 241 2.68 -3.22 8.33
CA VAL A 241 4.01 -3.17 7.68
C VAL A 241 4.22 -1.83 6.97
N HIS A 242 3.23 -1.35 6.21
CA HIS A 242 3.32 -0.03 5.56
C HIS A 242 3.44 1.09 6.60
N THR A 243 2.63 1.09 7.66
CA THR A 243 2.69 2.10 8.73
C THR A 243 4.06 2.12 9.40
N PHE A 244 4.63 0.94 9.66
CA PHE A 244 5.99 0.83 10.20
C PHE A 244 7.05 1.33 9.21
N GLY A 245 6.94 0.97 7.93
CA GLY A 245 7.82 1.48 6.86
C GLY A 245 7.75 3.00 6.70
N LEU A 246 6.54 3.56 6.72
CA LEU A 246 6.30 5.00 6.64
C LEU A 246 6.91 5.76 7.83
N ARG A 247 6.85 5.17 9.03
CA ARG A 247 7.47 5.74 10.22
C ARG A 247 9.00 5.69 10.14
N MET A 248 9.58 4.57 9.75
CA MET A 248 11.03 4.33 9.78
C MET A 248 11.78 5.02 8.64
N LYS A 249 11.24 4.94 7.42
CA LYS A 249 11.96 5.34 6.18
C LYS A 249 11.19 6.35 5.34
N GLY A 250 9.95 6.64 5.71
CA GLY A 250 9.11 7.63 5.03
C GLY A 250 8.33 7.12 3.81
N PRO A 251 7.54 8.01 3.17
CA PRO A 251 6.56 7.62 2.17
C PRO A 251 7.17 7.14 0.85
N VAL A 252 8.25 7.75 0.41
CA VAL A 252 8.91 7.40 -0.85
C VAL A 252 9.54 6.01 -0.76
N TYR A 253 10.19 5.67 0.37
CA TYR A 253 10.73 4.33 0.58
C TYR A 253 9.66 3.25 0.50
N THR A 254 8.52 3.45 1.17
CA THR A 254 7.40 2.49 1.15
C THR A 254 6.81 2.35 -0.26
N ALA A 255 6.69 3.45 -1.00
CA ALA A 255 6.15 3.42 -2.36
C ALA A 255 7.07 2.73 -3.38
N ILE A 256 8.39 2.76 -3.18
CA ILE A 256 9.37 2.14 -4.09
C ILE A 256 9.16 0.62 -4.25
N PHE A 257 8.57 -0.07 -3.27
CA PHE A 257 8.30 -1.52 -3.36
C PHE A 257 7.14 -1.87 -4.30
N LYS A 258 6.27 -0.93 -4.65
CA LYS A 258 5.11 -1.17 -5.53
C LYS A 258 5.45 -1.79 -6.89
N PRO A 259 6.54 -1.41 -7.59
CA PRO A 259 6.93 -2.06 -8.82
C PRO A 259 7.18 -3.57 -8.72
N LEU A 260 7.59 -4.07 -7.56
CA LEU A 260 7.83 -5.50 -7.34
C LEU A 260 6.54 -6.32 -7.51
N SER A 261 5.39 -5.73 -7.15
CA SER A 261 4.09 -6.40 -7.31
C SER A 261 3.77 -6.78 -8.76
N ILE A 262 4.35 -6.11 -9.76
CA ILE A 262 4.13 -6.44 -11.18
C ILE A 262 4.74 -7.79 -11.53
N ALA A 263 6.02 -7.99 -11.16
CA ALA A 263 6.70 -9.24 -11.45
C ALA A 263 5.96 -10.41 -10.77
N ILE A 264 5.55 -10.20 -9.50
CA ILE A 264 4.78 -11.19 -8.75
C ILE A 264 3.41 -11.42 -9.39
N ALA A 265 2.69 -10.34 -9.76
CA ALA A 265 1.37 -10.44 -10.38
C ALA A 265 1.42 -11.14 -11.74
N ALA A 266 2.40 -10.86 -12.58
CA ALA A 266 2.57 -11.50 -13.88
C ALA A 266 2.75 -13.01 -13.74
N ILE A 267 3.63 -13.45 -12.83
CA ILE A 267 3.89 -14.87 -12.57
C ILE A 267 2.64 -15.56 -11.98
N THR A 268 2.02 -14.94 -10.99
CA THR A 268 0.89 -15.55 -10.29
C THR A 268 -0.39 -15.54 -11.11
N SER A 269 -0.66 -14.49 -11.91
CA SER A 269 -1.80 -14.47 -12.83
C SER A 269 -1.67 -15.53 -13.94
N PHE A 270 -0.46 -15.76 -14.44
CA PHE A 270 -0.21 -16.85 -15.39
C PHE A 270 -0.53 -18.22 -14.76
N ILE A 271 -0.09 -18.46 -13.51
CA ILE A 271 -0.27 -19.77 -12.85
C ILE A 271 -1.74 -20.00 -12.45
N PHE A 272 -2.41 -18.98 -11.86
CA PHE A 272 -3.72 -19.16 -11.22
C PHE A 272 -4.91 -18.73 -12.08
N LEU A 273 -4.72 -17.74 -12.97
CA LEU A 273 -5.80 -17.23 -13.81
C LEU A 273 -5.71 -17.72 -15.26
N GLY A 274 -4.61 -18.37 -15.64
CA GLY A 274 -4.38 -18.81 -17.03
C GLY A 274 -4.23 -17.65 -18.02
N GLU A 275 -3.99 -16.41 -17.52
CA GLU A 275 -3.76 -15.26 -18.37
C GLU A 275 -2.43 -15.43 -19.11
N GLY A 276 -2.45 -15.28 -20.45
CA GLY A 276 -1.23 -15.40 -21.25
C GLY A 276 -0.15 -14.40 -20.82
N LEU A 277 1.05 -14.91 -20.55
CA LEU A 277 2.23 -14.04 -20.32
C LEU A 277 2.56 -13.31 -21.63
N HIS A 278 2.16 -12.06 -21.73
CA HIS A 278 2.61 -11.23 -22.84
C HIS A 278 4.09 -10.87 -22.67
N LEU A 279 4.88 -11.10 -23.69
CA LEU A 279 6.33 -10.84 -23.69
C LEU A 279 6.66 -9.42 -23.21
N GLY A 280 5.81 -8.44 -23.56
CA GLY A 280 5.91 -7.06 -23.09
C GLY A 280 5.79 -6.91 -21.58
N SER A 281 4.97 -7.73 -20.91
CA SER A 281 4.84 -7.71 -19.44
C SER A 281 6.10 -8.24 -18.75
N VAL A 282 6.75 -9.27 -19.32
CA VAL A 282 8.00 -9.81 -18.81
C VAL A 282 9.14 -8.80 -18.98
N ILE A 283 9.29 -8.23 -20.16
CA ILE A 283 10.32 -7.21 -20.44
C ILE A 283 10.09 -5.98 -19.56
N GLY A 284 8.85 -5.50 -19.46
CA GLY A 284 8.48 -4.40 -18.57
C GLY A 284 8.82 -4.70 -17.11
N GLY A 285 8.54 -5.92 -16.61
CA GLY A 285 8.88 -6.37 -15.27
C GLY A 285 10.39 -6.34 -15.01
N VAL A 286 11.20 -6.82 -15.95
CA VAL A 286 12.68 -6.80 -15.84
C VAL A 286 13.20 -5.35 -15.78
N ILE A 287 12.75 -4.48 -16.67
CA ILE A 287 13.15 -3.06 -16.69
C ILE A 287 12.79 -2.38 -15.34
N ILE A 288 11.62 -2.70 -14.80
CA ILE A 288 11.16 -2.18 -13.50
C ILE A 288 12.03 -2.69 -12.36
N CYS A 289 12.39 -3.98 -12.36
CA CYS A 289 13.29 -4.53 -11.34
C CYS A 289 14.67 -3.86 -11.36
N VAL A 290 15.22 -3.59 -12.54
CA VAL A 290 16.48 -2.85 -12.70
C VAL A 290 16.33 -1.41 -12.20
N GLY A 291 15.26 -0.72 -12.56
CA GLY A 291 14.96 0.64 -12.07
C GLY A 291 14.79 0.69 -10.54
N PHE A 292 14.10 -0.30 -9.98
CA PHE A 292 13.93 -0.46 -8.54
C PHE A 292 15.27 -0.63 -7.81
N TYR A 293 16.12 -1.53 -8.30
CA TYR A 293 17.46 -1.74 -7.75
C TYR A 293 18.31 -0.47 -7.80
N THR A 294 18.28 0.25 -8.91
CA THR A 294 19.03 1.51 -9.08
C THR A 294 18.60 2.59 -8.07
N VAL A 295 17.29 2.72 -7.81
CA VAL A 295 16.77 3.69 -6.84
C VAL A 295 17.12 3.29 -5.41
N LEU A 296 17.02 2.00 -5.06
CA LEU A 296 17.42 1.52 -3.73
C LEU A 296 18.91 1.73 -3.48
N TRP A 297 19.74 1.42 -4.47
CA TRP A 297 21.18 1.63 -4.39
C TRP A 297 21.56 3.11 -4.24
N GLY A 298 20.90 4.01 -5.02
CA GLY A 298 21.08 5.45 -4.90
C GLY A 298 20.73 5.96 -3.51
N LYS A 299 19.59 5.50 -2.95
CA LYS A 299 19.15 5.92 -1.61
C LYS A 299 20.05 5.38 -0.49
N ALA A 300 20.57 4.16 -0.62
CA ALA A 300 21.53 3.59 0.32
C ALA A 300 22.85 4.37 0.33
N ASN A 301 23.30 4.83 -0.83
CA ASN A 301 24.51 5.66 -0.93
C ASN A 301 24.32 7.07 -0.35
N ASP A 302 23.15 7.69 -0.51
CA ASP A 302 22.82 9.00 0.07
C ASP A 302 22.76 8.94 1.61
N GLU A 303 22.23 7.86 2.17
CA GLU A 303 22.23 7.62 3.63
C GLU A 303 23.64 7.37 4.15
N GLY A 304 24.48 6.64 3.40
CA GLY A 304 25.89 6.41 3.71
C GLY A 304 26.77 7.66 3.63
N GLY A 305 26.45 8.58 2.70
CA GLY A 305 27.12 9.88 2.55
C GLY A 305 26.86 10.82 3.72
N LYS A 306 25.59 10.95 4.13
CA LYS A 306 25.21 11.78 5.28
C LYS A 306 25.81 11.33 6.60
N ASN A 307 26.00 10.04 6.81
CA ASN A 307 26.70 9.51 8.00
C ASN A 307 28.20 9.83 7.98
N LYS A 308 28.85 9.88 6.81
CA LYS A 308 30.26 10.25 6.69
C LYS A 308 30.52 11.73 6.92
N ASP A 309 29.59 12.60 6.52
CA ASP A 309 29.72 14.05 6.72
C ASP A 309 29.40 14.46 8.17
N SER A 310 28.50 13.77 8.84
CA SER A 310 28.24 13.97 10.28
C SER A 310 29.43 13.53 11.16
N CYS A 311 30.28 12.63 10.68
CA CYS A 311 31.47 12.17 11.39
C CYS A 311 32.70 13.07 11.16
N LYS A 312 32.61 14.08 10.24
CA LYS A 312 33.68 15.01 9.88
C LYS A 312 33.59 16.38 10.49
N ILE A 313 32.64 16.61 11.42
CA ILE A 313 32.64 17.88 12.17
C ILE A 313 33.72 17.78 13.23
N PRO A 314 34.81 18.56 13.11
CA PRO A 314 35.85 18.55 14.12
C PRO A 314 35.33 19.16 15.42
N LEU A 315 35.47 18.45 16.51
CA LEU A 315 35.31 18.97 17.87
C LEU A 315 36.51 19.90 18.19
N LEU A 316 36.55 21.05 17.57
CA LEU A 316 37.51 22.11 17.94
C LEU A 316 36.86 23.46 17.69
N GLN A 317 36.27 24.01 18.76
CA GLN A 317 36.35 25.42 19.14
C GLN A 317 35.61 25.61 20.47
N SER A 318 36.38 25.54 21.54
CA SER A 318 36.14 26.32 22.75
C SER A 318 37.39 27.14 23.01
N PRO A 319 37.32 28.47 23.13
CA PRO A 319 38.27 29.19 23.95
C PRO A 319 37.91 29.07 25.41
#